data_0eeaa91d1886e6022ea0a5d74f9b63ea
#
_entry.id   0eeaa91d1886e6022ea0a5d74f9b63ea
#
_cell.length_a   1.000
_cell.length_b   1.000
_cell.length_c   1.000
_cell.angle_alpha   90.00
_cell.angle_beta   90.00
_cell.angle_gamma   90.00
#
_symmetry.space_group_name_H-M   'P 1'
#
loop_
_entity.id
_entity.type
_entity.pdbx_description
1 polymer ?
#
loop_
_entity_poly.entity_id
_entity_poly.type
_entity_poly.pdbx_seq_one_letter_code
_entity_poly.pdbx_strand_id
1 'polypeptide(L)'
;MHHVKLTTLAALAALTLVSAGSALAQQDTLAKMKSTNAVTLGVREASGAMSFTTGNGKYAGFHVEVCEKALQGLQKQLNLPKLDFNYQMVTAQNRIPLLTNGTVDLVCGTATNNTARQKEVAFAPTLYMEEVKTAVGANSGITTVEQLAGKNVAATAGATSVTLLRRFARDKNIEMNVLVAKDNAECLIMLESDRAQACVADGQILATGIARLRDPAKFKIVGEPFNVEPIGIMMNKESPEFKKLFDAQIRSMAASGEVAKLYDKWFMQPIPPNGITVNMPASASTK
;
A
#
# COMPACT_ATOMS: atom_id res chain seq x y z
N MET A 1 3.72 -29.30 86.51
CA MET A 1 3.83 -29.84 85.18
C MET A 1 2.94 -29.01 84.32
N HIS A 2 3.46 -27.96 83.73
CA HIS A 2 2.69 -27.00 82.88
C HIS A 2 3.38 -26.88 81.55
N HIS A 3 2.72 -27.29 80.54
CA HIS A 3 3.16 -27.12 79.14
C HIS A 3 2.58 -25.78 78.56
N VAL A 4 3.50 -24.88 78.33
CA VAL A 4 3.23 -23.64 77.57
C VAL A 4 3.34 -23.96 76.11
N LYS A 5 2.25 -23.74 75.38
CA LYS A 5 2.20 -23.81 73.88
C LYS A 5 2.48 -22.45 73.32
N LEU A 6 3.63 -22.30 72.68
CA LEU A 6 3.92 -21.15 71.80
C LEU A 6 3.17 -21.30 70.49
N THR A 7 2.28 -20.37 70.20
CA THR A 7 1.67 -20.20 68.92
C THR A 7 2.44 -19.17 68.11
N THR A 8 3.18 -19.63 67.11
CA THR A 8 3.84 -18.79 66.12
C THR A 8 2.86 -18.34 65.06
N LEU A 9 2.52 -17.04 64.99
CA LEU A 9 1.80 -16.41 63.89
C LEU A 9 2.76 -16.24 62.71
N ALA A 10 2.56 -17.02 61.64
CA ALA A 10 3.22 -16.80 60.38
C ALA A 10 2.40 -15.80 59.56
N ALA A 11 2.89 -14.56 59.45
CA ALA A 11 2.32 -13.56 58.55
C ALA A 11 2.75 -13.90 57.12
N LEU A 12 1.82 -14.40 56.32
CA LEU A 12 1.99 -14.58 54.88
C LEU A 12 1.77 -13.22 54.20
N ALA A 13 2.87 -12.52 53.92
CA ALA A 13 2.85 -11.36 53.04
C ALA A 13 2.69 -11.85 51.58
N ALA A 14 1.47 -11.81 51.06
CA ALA A 14 1.20 -12.02 49.65
C ALA A 14 1.74 -10.83 48.85
N LEU A 15 2.93 -10.98 48.27
CA LEU A 15 3.43 -10.09 47.22
C LEU A 15 2.59 -10.32 45.95
N THR A 16 1.55 -9.54 45.77
CA THR A 16 0.90 -9.41 44.46
C THR A 16 1.83 -8.65 43.52
N LEU A 17 2.63 -9.38 42.76
CA LEU A 17 3.25 -8.85 41.54
C LEU A 17 2.13 -8.43 40.59
N VAL A 18 1.78 -7.15 40.60
CA VAL A 18 1.04 -6.52 39.52
C VAL A 18 2.00 -6.53 38.36
N SER A 19 1.91 -7.55 37.51
CA SER A 19 2.46 -7.53 36.17
C SER A 19 1.69 -6.48 35.40
N ALA A 20 2.14 -5.22 35.51
CA ALA A 20 1.79 -4.18 34.58
C ALA A 20 2.34 -4.65 33.22
N GLY A 21 1.56 -5.44 32.51
CA GLY A 21 1.75 -5.66 31.10
C GLY A 21 1.78 -4.28 30.47
N SER A 22 2.99 -3.79 30.18
CA SER A 22 3.17 -2.64 29.31
C SER A 22 2.52 -3.06 27.99
N ALA A 23 1.22 -2.76 27.82
CA ALA A 23 0.68 -2.59 26.48
C ALA A 23 1.70 -1.63 25.85
N LEU A 24 2.49 -2.12 24.91
CA LEU A 24 3.32 -1.28 24.07
C LEU A 24 2.34 -0.34 23.38
N ALA A 25 2.04 0.75 24.06
CA ALA A 25 1.26 1.83 23.46
C ALA A 25 2.03 2.18 22.20
N GLN A 26 1.41 1.94 21.08
CA GLN A 26 2.00 2.23 19.78
C GLN A 26 2.52 3.66 19.82
N GLN A 27 3.82 3.83 19.70
CA GLN A 27 4.46 5.13 19.81
C GLN A 27 3.93 6.03 18.68
N ASP A 28 3.45 7.22 19.04
CA ASP A 28 3.05 8.23 18.07
C ASP A 28 4.18 8.50 17.07
N THR A 29 3.87 8.47 15.78
CA THR A 29 4.86 8.60 14.69
C THR A 29 5.69 9.88 14.84
N LEU A 30 5.08 10.99 15.25
CA LEU A 30 5.79 12.25 15.45
C LEU A 30 6.76 12.17 16.63
N ALA A 31 6.35 11.55 17.73
CA ALA A 31 7.21 11.33 18.90
C ALA A 31 8.39 10.41 18.54
N LYS A 32 8.15 9.34 17.78
CA LYS A 32 9.19 8.44 17.26
C LYS A 32 10.19 9.21 16.38
N MET A 33 9.71 9.99 15.40
CA MET A 33 10.60 10.81 14.54
C MET A 33 11.50 11.75 15.37
N LYS A 34 10.95 12.41 16.37
CA LYS A 34 11.71 13.35 17.23
C LYS A 34 12.74 12.66 18.10
N SER A 35 12.45 11.46 18.59
CA SER A 35 13.33 10.73 19.51
C SER A 35 14.43 9.95 18.78
N THR A 36 14.15 9.44 17.57
CA THR A 36 15.06 8.55 16.85
C THR A 36 15.73 9.20 15.64
N ASN A 37 15.22 10.34 15.16
CA ASN A 37 15.57 10.94 13.88
C ASN A 37 15.44 9.95 12.70
N ALA A 38 14.46 9.05 12.76
CA ALA A 38 14.23 8.02 11.76
C ALA A 38 12.73 7.82 11.50
N VAL A 39 12.41 7.37 10.29
CA VAL A 39 11.06 7.00 9.86
C VAL A 39 11.14 5.76 8.98
N THR A 40 10.18 4.85 9.13
CA THR A 40 10.12 3.62 8.33
C THR A 40 8.98 3.69 7.33
N LEU A 41 9.31 3.65 6.04
CA LEU A 41 8.38 3.66 4.93
C LEU A 41 8.04 2.23 4.53
N GLY A 42 6.75 1.88 4.56
CA GLY A 42 6.23 0.68 3.94
C GLY A 42 6.17 0.88 2.43
N VAL A 43 6.98 0.12 1.69
CA VAL A 43 7.14 0.23 0.24
C VAL A 43 6.78 -1.07 -0.47
N ARG A 44 6.56 -1.02 -1.78
CA ARG A 44 6.10 -2.16 -2.58
C ARG A 44 7.14 -2.55 -3.62
N GLU A 45 7.20 -3.84 -3.95
CA GLU A 45 8.09 -4.35 -5.00
C GLU A 45 7.52 -4.15 -6.41
N ALA A 46 6.21 -4.30 -6.57
CA ALA A 46 5.54 -4.33 -7.87
C ALA A 46 4.18 -3.60 -7.81
N SER A 47 4.19 -2.29 -7.53
CA SER A 47 3.00 -1.44 -7.56
C SER A 47 3.09 -0.36 -8.65
N GLY A 48 3.55 -0.78 -9.84
CA GLY A 48 3.66 0.09 -10.99
C GLY A 48 4.57 1.29 -10.75
N ALA A 49 4.20 2.45 -11.30
CA ALA A 49 4.94 3.69 -11.11
C ALA A 49 4.82 4.29 -9.71
N MET A 50 3.92 3.77 -8.86
CA MET A 50 3.70 4.31 -7.51
C MET A 50 4.77 3.89 -6.51
N SER A 51 5.17 2.61 -6.53
CA SER A 51 6.17 2.05 -5.61
C SER A 51 6.69 0.74 -6.17
N PHE A 52 7.98 0.65 -6.40
CA PHE A 52 8.63 -0.55 -6.94
C PHE A 52 10.08 -0.64 -6.47
N THR A 53 10.64 -1.85 -6.52
CA THR A 53 12.06 -2.05 -6.24
C THR A 53 12.93 -1.73 -7.46
N THR A 54 14.07 -1.09 -7.22
CA THR A 54 15.13 -0.91 -8.22
C THR A 54 16.30 -1.89 -8.00
N GLY A 55 16.13 -2.84 -7.08
CA GLY A 55 17.15 -3.80 -6.66
C GLY A 55 17.98 -3.32 -5.46
N ASN A 56 18.73 -4.24 -4.87
CA ASN A 56 19.65 -3.96 -3.74
C ASN A 56 19.00 -3.22 -2.55
N GLY A 57 17.74 -3.55 -2.23
CA GLY A 57 17.00 -2.91 -1.13
C GLY A 57 16.59 -1.46 -1.38
N LYS A 58 16.69 -0.99 -2.63
CA LYS A 58 16.27 0.37 -3.02
C LYS A 58 14.88 0.33 -3.62
N TYR A 59 14.13 1.39 -3.33
CA TYR A 59 12.75 1.57 -3.81
C TYR A 59 12.59 2.94 -4.44
N ALA A 60 11.66 3.02 -5.39
CA ALA A 60 11.37 4.24 -6.12
C ALA A 60 9.88 4.27 -6.51
N GLY A 61 9.43 5.40 -7.01
CA GLY A 61 8.08 5.61 -7.51
C GLY A 61 7.44 6.88 -6.99
N PHE A 62 6.30 7.24 -7.57
CA PHE A 62 5.61 8.49 -7.29
C PHE A 62 5.31 8.67 -5.79
N HIS A 63 4.62 7.70 -5.16
CA HIS A 63 4.30 7.81 -3.73
C HIS A 63 5.52 7.66 -2.83
N VAL A 64 6.55 6.92 -3.24
CA VAL A 64 7.80 6.84 -2.48
C VAL A 64 8.45 8.21 -2.41
N GLU A 65 8.65 8.88 -3.56
CA GLU A 65 9.29 10.19 -3.63
C GLU A 65 8.41 11.30 -3.00
N VAL A 66 7.09 11.22 -3.14
CA VAL A 66 6.16 12.13 -2.42
C VAL A 66 6.32 11.99 -0.91
N CYS A 67 6.37 10.76 -0.37
CA CYS A 67 6.60 10.53 1.05
C CYS A 67 7.93 11.12 1.52
N GLU A 68 9.01 10.83 0.80
CA GLU A 68 10.35 11.31 1.15
C GLU A 68 10.42 12.85 1.18
N LYS A 69 9.89 13.52 0.15
CA LYS A 69 9.88 14.98 0.06
C LYS A 69 9.01 15.63 1.13
N ALA A 70 7.81 15.09 1.39
CA ALA A 70 6.94 15.56 2.45
C ALA A 70 7.61 15.42 3.83
N LEU A 71 8.29 14.30 4.08
CA LEU A 71 9.04 14.06 5.32
C LEU A 71 10.28 14.95 5.44
N GLN A 72 10.99 15.23 4.35
CA GLN A 72 12.08 16.24 4.33
C GLN A 72 11.58 17.64 4.66
N GLY A 73 10.40 18.02 4.14
CA GLY A 73 9.73 19.26 4.52
C GLY A 73 9.38 19.31 6.00
N LEU A 74 8.88 18.19 6.54
CA LEU A 74 8.56 18.05 7.94
C LEU A 74 9.81 18.06 8.83
N GLN A 75 10.90 17.42 8.41
CA GLN A 75 12.21 17.50 9.08
C GLN A 75 12.65 18.96 9.29
N LYS A 76 12.59 19.78 8.23
CA LYS A 76 12.94 21.20 8.28
C LYS A 76 12.01 21.96 9.23
N GLN A 77 10.70 21.76 9.13
CA GLN A 77 9.70 22.40 9.98
C GLN A 77 9.88 22.10 11.47
N LEU A 78 10.32 20.87 11.78
CA LEU A 78 10.55 20.40 13.16
C LEU A 78 11.98 20.70 13.66
N ASN A 79 12.83 21.33 12.84
CA ASN A 79 14.25 21.59 13.13
C ASN A 79 15.01 20.31 13.54
N LEU A 80 14.69 19.17 12.93
CA LEU A 80 15.44 17.94 13.18
C LEU A 80 16.79 17.99 12.45
N PRO A 81 17.90 17.64 13.12
CA PRO A 81 19.24 17.73 12.53
C PRO A 81 19.42 16.79 11.33
N LYS A 82 18.72 15.66 11.36
CA LYS A 82 18.65 14.69 10.26
C LYS A 82 17.33 13.94 10.33
N LEU A 83 17.00 13.19 9.26
CA LEU A 83 15.92 12.21 9.23
C LEU A 83 16.36 11.03 8.36
N ASP A 84 16.59 9.89 8.99
CA ASP A 84 16.97 8.66 8.31
C ASP A 84 15.73 7.94 7.80
N PHE A 85 15.73 7.55 6.52
CA PHE A 85 14.66 6.77 5.90
C PHE A 85 15.00 5.28 5.92
N ASN A 86 14.18 4.50 6.61
CA ASN A 86 14.18 3.04 6.53
C ASN A 86 13.08 2.58 5.58
N TYR A 87 13.35 1.52 4.83
CA TYR A 87 12.37 0.95 3.90
C TYR A 87 12.04 -0.47 4.30
N GLN A 88 10.76 -0.74 4.49
CA GLN A 88 10.22 -2.07 4.77
C GLN A 88 9.29 -2.49 3.65
N MET A 89 9.62 -3.58 2.98
CA MET A 89 8.73 -4.15 1.96
C MET A 89 7.43 -4.64 2.60
N VAL A 90 6.31 -4.22 2.03
CA VAL A 90 4.98 -4.64 2.43
C VAL A 90 4.17 -5.15 1.24
N THR A 91 3.24 -6.07 1.50
CA THR A 91 2.25 -6.56 0.54
C THR A 91 0.93 -5.81 0.68
N ALA A 92 -0.01 -5.99 -0.25
CA ALA A 92 -1.35 -5.43 -0.09
C ALA A 92 -2.09 -6.06 1.11
N GLN A 93 -1.74 -7.29 1.49
CA GLN A 93 -2.36 -8.03 2.59
C GLN A 93 -1.81 -7.62 3.97
N ASN A 94 -0.48 -7.40 4.10
CA ASN A 94 0.13 -7.16 5.42
C ASN A 94 0.37 -5.68 5.76
N ARG A 95 0.20 -4.76 4.80
CA ARG A 95 0.52 -3.33 5.00
C ARG A 95 -0.28 -2.66 6.13
N ILE A 96 -1.57 -3.00 6.31
CA ILE A 96 -2.39 -2.45 7.39
C ILE A 96 -1.93 -2.99 8.74
N PRO A 97 -1.81 -4.31 8.99
CA PRO A 97 -1.23 -4.82 10.22
C PRO A 97 0.15 -4.24 10.58
N LEU A 98 1.06 -4.12 9.59
CA LEU A 98 2.39 -3.57 9.84
C LEU A 98 2.38 -2.06 10.15
N LEU A 99 1.40 -1.33 9.63
CA LEU A 99 1.20 0.08 9.96
C LEU A 99 0.57 0.24 11.34
N THR A 100 -0.45 -0.55 11.66
CA THR A 100 -1.17 -0.45 12.94
C THR A 100 -0.35 -0.96 14.12
N ASN A 101 0.61 -1.84 13.94
CA ASN A 101 1.53 -2.30 15.00
C ASN A 101 2.82 -1.46 15.09
N GLY A 102 3.01 -0.43 14.23
CA GLY A 102 4.17 0.46 14.26
C GLY A 102 5.45 -0.08 13.62
N THR A 103 5.39 -1.24 12.94
CA THR A 103 6.53 -1.75 12.16
C THR A 103 6.89 -0.77 11.03
N VAL A 104 5.89 -0.16 10.39
CA VAL A 104 6.06 0.95 9.45
C VAL A 104 5.27 2.16 9.92
N ASP A 105 5.76 3.35 9.60
CA ASP A 105 5.17 4.64 9.99
C ASP A 105 4.21 5.19 8.91
N LEU A 106 4.52 4.90 7.65
CA LEU A 106 3.71 5.23 6.48
C LEU A 106 3.70 4.04 5.51
N VAL A 107 2.68 3.97 4.66
CA VAL A 107 2.68 3.07 3.50
C VAL A 107 2.61 3.91 2.23
N CYS A 108 3.72 3.93 1.49
CA CYS A 108 3.94 4.74 0.29
C CYS A 108 3.77 3.85 -0.97
N GLY A 109 2.56 3.43 -1.25
CA GLY A 109 2.24 2.53 -2.36
C GLY A 109 0.85 2.78 -2.93
N THR A 110 0.26 1.78 -3.55
CA THR A 110 -1.10 1.83 -4.10
C THR A 110 -2.11 1.35 -3.05
N ALA A 111 -2.64 2.26 -2.27
CA ALA A 111 -3.66 1.93 -1.29
C ALA A 111 -4.95 2.70 -1.56
N THR A 112 -6.00 2.02 -1.96
CA THR A 112 -7.33 2.60 -2.12
C THR A 112 -7.81 3.18 -0.81
N ASN A 113 -8.10 4.47 -0.80
CA ASN A 113 -8.70 5.18 0.32
C ASN A 113 -10.21 4.94 0.32
N ASN A 114 -10.68 3.95 1.08
CA ASN A 114 -12.09 3.61 1.20
C ASN A 114 -12.53 3.56 2.68
N THR A 115 -13.85 3.59 2.88
CA THR A 115 -14.46 3.64 4.22
C THR A 115 -14.11 2.44 5.11
N ALA A 116 -13.89 1.26 4.54
CA ALA A 116 -13.49 0.09 5.31
C ALA A 116 -12.09 0.27 5.90
N ARG A 117 -11.12 0.70 5.07
CA ARG A 117 -9.73 0.95 5.51
C ARG A 117 -9.60 2.16 6.44
N GLN A 118 -10.43 3.20 6.24
CA GLN A 118 -10.46 4.37 7.13
C GLN A 118 -10.86 4.04 8.58
N LYS A 119 -11.50 2.91 8.82
CA LYS A 119 -11.76 2.43 10.19
C LYS A 119 -10.48 2.01 10.91
N GLU A 120 -9.47 1.57 10.19
CA GLU A 120 -8.24 1.01 10.73
C GLU A 120 -7.05 1.98 10.64
N VAL A 121 -6.97 2.75 9.55
CA VAL A 121 -5.83 3.64 9.23
C VAL A 121 -6.30 5.01 8.78
N ALA A 122 -5.42 6.01 8.83
CA ALA A 122 -5.61 7.31 8.23
C ALA A 122 -4.98 7.38 6.83
N PHE A 123 -5.45 8.31 6.02
CA PHE A 123 -4.92 8.59 4.69
C PHE A 123 -4.52 10.04 4.55
N ALA A 124 -3.43 10.30 3.84
CA ALA A 124 -3.09 11.62 3.34
C ALA A 124 -4.09 12.08 2.25
N PRO A 125 -4.10 13.36 1.86
CA PRO A 125 -4.88 13.81 0.73
C PRO A 125 -4.62 12.98 -0.53
N THR A 126 -5.69 12.62 -1.24
CA THR A 126 -5.60 11.85 -2.48
C THR A 126 -4.89 12.66 -3.55
N LEU A 127 -3.88 12.05 -4.17
CA LEU A 127 -3.11 12.65 -5.26
C LEU A 127 -3.31 11.94 -6.60
N TYR A 128 -4.02 10.84 -6.61
CA TYR A 128 -4.20 10.00 -7.78
C TYR A 128 -5.52 9.24 -7.75
N MET A 129 -6.22 9.24 -8.89
CA MET A 129 -7.40 8.41 -9.11
C MET A 129 -7.04 7.26 -10.03
N GLU A 130 -7.32 6.04 -9.61
CA GLU A 130 -6.92 4.81 -10.29
C GLU A 130 -8.13 4.06 -10.86
N GLU A 131 -7.97 3.52 -12.05
CA GLU A 131 -8.95 2.62 -12.67
C GLU A 131 -8.54 1.16 -12.45
N VAL A 132 -9.39 0.36 -11.82
CA VAL A 132 -9.19 -1.09 -11.71
C VAL A 132 -9.62 -1.75 -13.01
N LYS A 133 -8.66 -2.36 -13.72
CA LYS A 133 -8.82 -2.90 -15.07
C LYS A 133 -8.46 -4.38 -15.20
N THR A 134 -8.63 -4.91 -16.39
CA THR A 134 -8.37 -6.32 -16.73
C THR A 134 -7.29 -6.42 -17.79
N ALA A 135 -6.25 -7.20 -17.51
CA ALA A 135 -5.28 -7.64 -18.51
C ALA A 135 -5.58 -9.07 -18.97
N VAL A 136 -5.45 -9.31 -20.27
CA VAL A 136 -5.70 -10.61 -20.91
C VAL A 136 -4.65 -10.87 -22.01
N GLY A 137 -4.58 -12.11 -22.50
CA GLY A 137 -3.81 -12.42 -23.70
C GLY A 137 -4.34 -11.65 -24.91
N ALA A 138 -3.46 -11.08 -25.74
CA ALA A 138 -3.83 -10.27 -26.91
C ALA A 138 -4.74 -11.03 -27.89
N ASN A 139 -4.50 -12.34 -28.05
CA ASN A 139 -5.20 -13.23 -28.96
C ASN A 139 -6.31 -14.05 -28.26
N SER A 140 -6.66 -13.75 -27.01
CA SER A 140 -7.67 -14.48 -26.24
C SER A 140 -9.10 -14.35 -26.75
N GLY A 141 -9.37 -13.38 -27.62
CA GLY A 141 -10.73 -13.01 -28.02
C GLY A 141 -11.52 -12.25 -26.94
N ILE A 142 -10.97 -12.10 -25.73
CA ILE A 142 -11.61 -11.41 -24.61
C ILE A 142 -11.48 -9.90 -24.81
N THR A 143 -12.62 -9.21 -24.77
CA THR A 143 -12.72 -7.75 -24.91
C THR A 143 -13.55 -7.12 -23.81
N THR A 144 -14.37 -7.91 -23.09
CA THR A 144 -15.20 -7.46 -21.97
C THR A 144 -15.02 -8.36 -20.76
N VAL A 145 -15.40 -7.86 -19.58
CA VAL A 145 -15.28 -8.59 -18.32
C VAL A 145 -16.25 -9.77 -18.24
N GLU A 146 -17.43 -9.66 -18.87
CA GLU A 146 -18.43 -10.73 -18.92
C GLU A 146 -17.92 -12.00 -19.60
N GLN A 147 -16.99 -11.85 -20.55
CA GLN A 147 -16.35 -12.98 -21.23
C GLN A 147 -15.37 -13.77 -20.36
N LEU A 148 -15.17 -13.34 -19.11
CA LEU A 148 -14.43 -14.10 -18.10
C LEU A 148 -15.27 -15.18 -17.40
N ALA A 149 -16.54 -15.33 -17.77
CA ALA A 149 -17.39 -16.42 -17.28
C ALA A 149 -16.73 -17.79 -17.52
N GLY A 150 -16.69 -18.63 -16.49
CA GLY A 150 -16.05 -19.95 -16.48
C GLY A 150 -14.53 -19.96 -16.51
N LYS A 151 -13.87 -18.80 -16.42
CA LYS A 151 -12.40 -18.68 -16.54
C LYS A 151 -11.70 -18.48 -15.20
N ASN A 152 -10.41 -18.83 -15.16
CA ASN A 152 -9.54 -18.47 -14.06
C ASN A 152 -9.14 -16.98 -14.20
N VAL A 153 -9.38 -16.21 -13.15
CA VAL A 153 -9.07 -14.79 -13.09
C VAL A 153 -8.20 -14.51 -11.88
N ALA A 154 -6.97 -14.04 -12.09
CA ALA A 154 -6.05 -13.72 -11.01
C ALA A 154 -6.29 -12.31 -10.47
N ALA A 155 -6.13 -12.15 -9.16
CA ALA A 155 -6.10 -10.86 -8.47
C ALA A 155 -5.25 -10.95 -7.19
N THR A 156 -4.69 -9.82 -6.75
CA THR A 156 -3.75 -9.79 -5.62
C THR A 156 -4.44 -9.87 -4.26
N ALA A 157 -3.94 -10.73 -3.36
CA ALA A 157 -4.41 -10.82 -1.98
C ALA A 157 -4.38 -9.45 -1.27
N GLY A 158 -5.50 -9.08 -0.61
CA GLY A 158 -5.64 -7.79 0.08
C GLY A 158 -5.84 -6.56 -0.83
N ALA A 159 -5.91 -6.75 -2.16
CA ALA A 159 -6.32 -5.71 -3.09
C ALA A 159 -7.86 -5.64 -3.22
N THR A 160 -8.37 -4.47 -3.60
CA THR A 160 -9.81 -4.25 -3.85
C THR A 160 -10.31 -5.06 -5.04
N SER A 161 -9.43 -5.34 -6.01
CA SER A 161 -9.75 -6.14 -7.21
C SER A 161 -10.36 -7.50 -6.88
N VAL A 162 -9.93 -8.18 -5.81
CA VAL A 162 -10.55 -9.46 -5.37
C VAL A 162 -12.03 -9.27 -4.99
N THR A 163 -12.33 -8.20 -4.25
CA THR A 163 -13.71 -7.89 -3.84
C THR A 163 -14.55 -7.44 -5.01
N LEU A 164 -13.98 -6.62 -5.90
CA LEU A 164 -14.65 -6.14 -7.11
C LEU A 164 -15.00 -7.29 -8.05
N LEU A 165 -14.08 -8.22 -8.30
CA LEU A 165 -14.33 -9.43 -9.09
C LEU A 165 -15.45 -10.28 -8.52
N ARG A 166 -15.41 -10.58 -7.23
CA ARG A 166 -16.45 -11.38 -6.56
C ARG A 166 -17.80 -10.69 -6.58
N ARG A 167 -17.82 -9.37 -6.41
CA ARG A 167 -19.05 -8.59 -6.53
C ARG A 167 -19.58 -8.62 -7.94
N PHE A 168 -18.75 -8.37 -8.96
CA PHE A 168 -19.13 -8.38 -10.36
C PHE A 168 -19.70 -9.75 -10.76
N ALA A 169 -19.03 -10.86 -10.39
CA ALA A 169 -19.50 -12.21 -10.67
C ALA A 169 -20.91 -12.46 -10.11
N ARG A 170 -21.12 -12.07 -8.84
CA ARG A 170 -22.43 -12.19 -8.19
C ARG A 170 -23.50 -11.33 -8.86
N ASP A 171 -23.18 -10.03 -9.10
CA ASP A 171 -24.14 -9.07 -9.61
C ASP A 171 -24.56 -9.37 -11.06
N LYS A 172 -23.68 -10.01 -11.84
CA LYS A 172 -23.93 -10.48 -13.21
C LYS A 172 -24.40 -11.94 -13.30
N ASN A 173 -24.46 -12.64 -12.16
CA ASN A 173 -24.79 -14.07 -12.08
C ASN A 173 -23.90 -14.92 -13.02
N ILE A 174 -22.59 -14.69 -12.98
CA ILE A 174 -21.60 -15.45 -13.74
C ILE A 174 -20.62 -16.14 -12.78
N GLU A 175 -20.20 -17.34 -13.14
CA GLU A 175 -19.15 -18.04 -12.38
C GLU A 175 -17.77 -17.60 -12.88
N MET A 176 -16.86 -17.31 -11.96
CA MET A 176 -15.44 -17.07 -12.21
C MET A 176 -14.63 -17.77 -11.14
N ASN A 177 -13.53 -18.40 -11.53
CA ASN A 177 -12.57 -18.94 -10.58
C ASN A 177 -11.53 -17.88 -10.24
N VAL A 178 -11.71 -17.21 -9.09
CA VAL A 178 -10.80 -16.13 -8.65
C VAL A 178 -9.56 -16.73 -7.97
N LEU A 179 -8.44 -16.72 -8.68
CA LEU A 179 -7.13 -17.11 -8.18
C LEU A 179 -6.48 -15.94 -7.43
N VAL A 180 -6.10 -16.18 -6.18
CA VAL A 180 -5.52 -15.14 -5.33
C VAL A 180 -4.00 -15.22 -5.39
N ALA A 181 -3.38 -14.24 -6.04
CA ALA A 181 -1.93 -14.07 -6.11
C ALA A 181 -1.38 -13.39 -4.85
N LYS A 182 -0.15 -13.72 -4.43
CA LYS A 182 0.49 -13.08 -3.26
C LYS A 182 0.80 -11.59 -3.48
N ASP A 183 1.10 -11.23 -4.74
CA ASP A 183 1.43 -9.87 -5.16
C ASP A 183 1.07 -9.62 -6.63
N ASN A 184 1.29 -8.39 -7.11
CA ASN A 184 0.93 -8.01 -8.48
C ASN A 184 1.83 -8.68 -9.53
N ALA A 185 3.09 -8.97 -9.20
CA ALA A 185 3.97 -9.67 -10.12
C ALA A 185 3.48 -11.10 -10.35
N GLU A 186 3.10 -11.82 -9.30
CA GLU A 186 2.53 -13.17 -9.43
C GLU A 186 1.21 -13.17 -10.22
N CYS A 187 0.34 -12.14 -10.04
CA CYS A 187 -0.88 -12.01 -10.83
C CYS A 187 -0.58 -12.00 -12.33
N LEU A 188 0.42 -11.23 -12.75
CA LEU A 188 0.85 -11.16 -14.15
C LEU A 188 1.58 -12.43 -14.61
N ILE A 189 2.39 -13.08 -13.74
CA ILE A 189 3.00 -14.37 -14.03
C ILE A 189 1.95 -15.47 -14.24
N MET A 190 0.85 -15.45 -13.47
CA MET A 190 -0.26 -16.37 -13.70
C MET A 190 -0.90 -16.17 -15.07
N LEU A 191 -1.02 -14.92 -15.53
CA LEU A 191 -1.50 -14.61 -16.87
C LEU A 191 -0.48 -15.03 -17.93
N GLU A 192 0.81 -14.73 -17.75
CA GLU A 192 1.87 -15.08 -18.70
C GLU A 192 2.04 -16.59 -18.88
N SER A 193 1.82 -17.35 -17.81
CA SER A 193 1.93 -18.83 -17.81
C SER A 193 0.60 -19.54 -18.14
N ASP A 194 -0.43 -18.81 -18.54
CA ASP A 194 -1.79 -19.32 -18.84
C ASP A 194 -2.48 -20.06 -17.67
N ARG A 195 -1.98 -19.88 -16.46
CA ARG A 195 -2.66 -20.35 -15.24
C ARG A 195 -3.94 -19.56 -14.95
N ALA A 196 -3.99 -18.32 -15.40
CA ALA A 196 -5.16 -17.46 -15.40
C ALA A 196 -5.34 -16.85 -16.79
N GLN A 197 -6.59 -16.70 -17.24
CA GLN A 197 -6.91 -16.07 -18.52
C GLN A 197 -7.00 -14.54 -18.41
N ALA A 198 -7.02 -14.03 -17.17
CA ALA A 198 -6.96 -12.60 -16.89
C ALA A 198 -6.23 -12.31 -15.57
N CYS A 199 -5.64 -11.10 -15.48
CA CYS A 199 -5.18 -10.48 -14.24
C CYS A 199 -5.92 -9.17 -14.04
N VAL A 200 -6.54 -8.98 -12.86
CA VAL A 200 -7.29 -7.77 -12.51
C VAL A 200 -6.54 -7.00 -11.43
N ALA A 201 -6.13 -5.79 -11.77
CA ALA A 201 -5.39 -4.88 -10.89
C ALA A 201 -5.58 -3.42 -11.35
N ASP A 202 -4.91 -2.51 -10.67
CA ASP A 202 -4.79 -1.10 -11.04
C ASP A 202 -4.21 -0.96 -12.46
N GLY A 203 -4.79 -0.10 -13.29
CA GLY A 203 -4.42 0.04 -14.69
C GLY A 203 -2.94 0.35 -14.90
N GLN A 204 -2.36 1.26 -14.09
CA GLN A 204 -0.94 1.57 -14.16
C GLN A 204 -0.05 0.40 -13.70
N ILE A 205 -0.52 -0.45 -12.78
CA ILE A 205 0.18 -1.69 -12.38
C ILE A 205 0.19 -2.68 -13.56
N LEU A 206 -0.96 -2.85 -14.23
CA LEU A 206 -1.04 -3.71 -15.40
C LEU A 206 -0.15 -3.20 -16.53
N ALA A 207 -0.21 -1.90 -16.85
CA ALA A 207 0.58 -1.31 -17.93
C ALA A 207 2.09 -1.47 -17.70
N THR A 208 2.56 -1.09 -16.50
CA THR A 208 3.99 -1.22 -16.14
C THR A 208 4.43 -2.66 -15.99
N GLY A 209 3.57 -3.51 -15.48
CA GLY A 209 3.87 -4.92 -15.28
C GLY A 209 3.94 -5.68 -16.60
N ILE A 210 2.98 -5.48 -17.51
CA ILE A 210 2.99 -6.06 -18.87
C ILE A 210 4.26 -5.67 -19.61
N ALA A 211 4.67 -4.40 -19.54
CA ALA A 211 5.89 -3.92 -20.18
C ALA A 211 7.19 -4.61 -19.66
N ARG A 212 7.13 -5.31 -18.53
CA ARG A 212 8.23 -6.07 -17.92
C ARG A 212 8.15 -7.58 -18.19
N LEU A 213 7.05 -8.07 -18.78
CA LEU A 213 6.91 -9.47 -19.17
C LEU A 213 7.88 -9.81 -20.31
N ARG A 214 8.11 -11.10 -20.52
CA ARG A 214 9.02 -11.60 -21.55
C ARG A 214 8.63 -11.15 -22.97
N ASP A 215 7.30 -11.10 -23.24
CA ASP A 215 6.75 -10.68 -24.52
C ASP A 215 5.52 -9.80 -24.27
N PRO A 216 5.70 -8.48 -24.05
CA PRO A 216 4.61 -7.56 -23.74
C PRO A 216 3.50 -7.52 -24.80
N ALA A 217 3.85 -7.73 -26.10
CA ALA A 217 2.89 -7.69 -27.19
C ALA A 217 1.84 -8.82 -27.15
N LYS A 218 2.10 -9.86 -26.36
CA LYS A 218 1.13 -10.93 -26.12
C LYS A 218 0.00 -10.58 -25.16
N PHE A 219 0.01 -9.40 -24.59
CA PHE A 219 -0.97 -8.99 -23.58
C PHE A 219 -1.57 -7.64 -23.91
N LYS A 220 -2.80 -7.42 -23.45
CA LYS A 220 -3.52 -6.15 -23.59
C LYS A 220 -4.42 -5.92 -22.39
N ILE A 221 -4.73 -4.65 -22.13
CA ILE A 221 -5.73 -4.22 -21.15
C ILE A 221 -7.05 -4.02 -21.87
N VAL A 222 -8.14 -4.57 -21.33
CA VAL A 222 -9.45 -4.60 -21.99
C VAL A 222 -10.60 -4.25 -21.04
N GLY A 223 -11.74 -3.93 -21.62
CA GLY A 223 -12.99 -3.69 -20.92
C GLY A 223 -13.07 -2.36 -20.19
N GLU A 224 -14.28 -2.06 -19.72
CA GLU A 224 -14.51 -0.93 -18.84
C GLU A 224 -13.86 -1.17 -17.46
N PRO A 225 -13.47 -0.13 -16.74
CA PRO A 225 -12.93 -0.30 -15.40
C PRO A 225 -14.00 -0.85 -14.45
N PHE A 226 -13.61 -1.77 -13.55
CA PHE A 226 -14.48 -2.24 -12.48
C PHE A 226 -14.88 -1.13 -11.52
N ASN A 227 -13.97 -0.18 -11.31
CA ASN A 227 -14.15 0.95 -10.41
C ASN A 227 -13.06 2.00 -10.67
N VAL A 228 -13.34 3.24 -10.24
CA VAL A 228 -12.34 4.31 -10.11
C VAL A 228 -12.12 4.57 -8.63
N GLU A 229 -10.88 4.49 -8.18
CA GLU A 229 -10.53 4.48 -6.77
C GLU A 229 -9.55 5.59 -6.40
N PRO A 230 -9.83 6.36 -5.33
CA PRO A 230 -8.84 7.30 -4.81
C PRO A 230 -7.69 6.53 -4.15
N ILE A 231 -6.47 6.81 -4.58
CA ILE A 231 -5.26 6.19 -4.03
C ILE A 231 -4.62 7.16 -3.05
N GLY A 232 -4.23 6.65 -1.88
CA GLY A 232 -3.64 7.46 -0.82
C GLY A 232 -2.47 6.80 -0.12
N ILE A 233 -1.63 7.63 0.49
CA ILE A 233 -0.58 7.23 1.42
C ILE A 233 -1.26 6.93 2.76
N MET A 234 -1.03 5.73 3.30
CA MET A 234 -1.57 5.36 4.61
C MET A 234 -0.65 5.79 5.73
N MET A 235 -1.23 6.15 6.85
CA MET A 235 -0.53 6.43 8.12
C MET A 235 -1.36 5.93 9.30
N ASN A 236 -0.71 5.82 10.45
CA ASN A 236 -1.40 5.42 11.67
C ASN A 236 -2.43 6.48 12.07
N LYS A 237 -3.68 6.06 12.30
CA LYS A 237 -4.74 6.98 12.71
C LYS A 237 -4.58 7.47 14.16
N GLU A 238 -3.81 6.76 14.98
CA GLU A 238 -3.50 7.14 16.37
C GLU A 238 -2.37 8.20 16.44
N SER A 239 -1.90 8.72 15.29
CA SER A 239 -0.92 9.81 15.19
C SER A 239 -1.51 11.04 14.52
N PRO A 240 -2.54 11.71 15.10
CA PRO A 240 -3.29 12.78 14.46
C PRO A 240 -2.45 14.03 14.18
N GLU A 241 -1.52 14.38 15.07
CA GLU A 241 -0.64 15.53 14.86
C GLU A 241 0.36 15.27 13.73
N PHE A 242 0.91 14.05 13.65
CA PHE A 242 1.73 13.66 12.50
C PHE A 242 0.93 13.78 11.20
N LYS A 243 -0.29 13.24 11.17
CA LYS A 243 -1.16 13.36 10.01
C LYS A 243 -1.40 14.81 9.61
N LYS A 244 -1.73 15.68 10.55
CA LYS A 244 -1.99 17.10 10.29
C LYS A 244 -0.78 17.78 9.63
N LEU A 245 0.42 17.53 10.15
CA LEU A 245 1.65 18.12 9.64
C LEU A 245 2.03 17.53 8.27
N PHE A 246 1.90 16.21 8.11
CA PHE A 246 2.17 15.54 6.84
C PHE A 246 1.20 15.99 5.73
N ASP A 247 -0.09 16.08 6.04
CA ASP A 247 -1.11 16.60 5.12
C ASP A 247 -0.81 18.04 4.69
N ALA A 248 -0.29 18.88 5.58
CA ALA A 248 0.11 20.26 5.27
C ALA A 248 1.28 20.28 4.27
N GLN A 249 2.26 19.39 4.43
CA GLN A 249 3.37 19.26 3.46
C GLN A 249 2.85 18.81 2.08
N ILE A 250 1.97 17.80 2.04
CA ILE A 250 1.37 17.33 0.79
C ILE A 250 0.61 18.47 0.08
N ARG A 251 -0.21 19.25 0.81
CA ARG A 251 -0.92 20.40 0.23
C ARG A 251 0.03 21.48 -0.28
N SER A 252 1.11 21.75 0.45
CA SER A 252 2.14 22.70 0.05
C SER A 252 2.83 22.26 -1.25
N MET A 253 3.20 20.97 -1.35
CA MET A 253 3.79 20.41 -2.56
C MET A 253 2.82 20.45 -3.76
N ALA A 254 1.53 20.21 -3.52
CA ALA A 254 0.50 20.34 -4.57
C ALA A 254 0.37 21.80 -5.03
N ALA A 255 0.26 22.76 -4.11
CA ALA A 255 0.14 24.19 -4.41
C ALA A 255 1.35 24.77 -5.13
N SER A 256 2.56 24.27 -4.84
CA SER A 256 3.80 24.70 -5.51
C SER A 256 4.03 24.07 -6.89
N GLY A 257 3.16 23.13 -7.30
CA GLY A 257 3.33 22.36 -8.53
C GLY A 257 4.35 21.22 -8.43
N GLU A 258 4.90 20.95 -7.25
CA GLU A 258 5.89 19.88 -7.07
C GLU A 258 5.26 18.50 -7.30
N VAL A 259 4.02 18.27 -6.84
CA VAL A 259 3.28 17.03 -7.11
C VAL A 259 3.09 16.80 -8.61
N ALA A 260 2.77 17.85 -9.38
CA ALA A 260 2.62 17.77 -10.83
C ALA A 260 3.94 17.39 -11.53
N LYS A 261 5.08 17.94 -11.09
CA LYS A 261 6.41 17.58 -11.60
C LYS A 261 6.76 16.13 -11.28
N LEU A 262 6.43 15.64 -10.08
CA LEU A 262 6.62 14.25 -9.71
C LEU A 262 5.72 13.32 -10.53
N TYR A 263 4.47 13.75 -10.79
CA TYR A 263 3.57 13.01 -11.66
C TYR A 263 4.16 12.86 -13.06
N ASP A 264 4.61 13.96 -13.68
CA ASP A 264 5.26 13.91 -14.99
C ASP A 264 6.46 12.97 -14.99
N LYS A 265 7.34 13.09 -14.01
CA LYS A 265 8.52 12.22 -13.86
C LYS A 265 8.17 10.74 -13.86
N TRP A 266 7.13 10.33 -13.10
CA TRP A 266 6.86 8.91 -12.86
C TRP A 266 5.84 8.29 -13.81
N PHE A 267 5.00 9.11 -14.47
CA PHE A 267 3.94 8.61 -15.36
C PHE A 267 4.15 8.98 -16.82
N MET A 268 4.86 10.08 -17.10
CA MET A 268 5.01 10.60 -18.46
C MET A 268 6.44 10.46 -19.00
N GLN A 269 7.41 10.17 -18.13
CA GLN A 269 8.82 9.95 -18.51
C GLN A 269 9.22 8.49 -18.36
N PRO A 270 10.33 8.05 -19.02
CA PRO A 270 10.88 6.73 -18.81
C PRO A 270 11.34 6.51 -17.37
N ILE A 271 10.87 5.44 -16.73
CA ILE A 271 11.21 5.11 -15.34
C ILE A 271 12.21 3.94 -15.26
N PRO A 272 13.08 3.90 -14.23
CA PRO A 272 14.03 2.82 -14.03
C PRO A 272 13.31 1.48 -13.71
N PRO A 273 14.01 0.32 -13.86
CA PRO A 273 15.37 0.21 -14.42
C PRO A 273 15.36 0.16 -15.94
N ASN A 274 14.23 -0.11 -16.61
CA ASN A 274 14.16 -0.51 -18.02
C ASN A 274 13.70 0.63 -18.94
N GLY A 275 13.55 1.84 -18.46
CA GLY A 275 13.10 2.98 -19.26
C GLY A 275 11.64 2.89 -19.73
N ILE A 276 10.79 2.17 -19.01
CA ILE A 276 9.36 2.04 -19.35
C ILE A 276 8.66 3.37 -19.08
N THR A 277 7.86 3.85 -20.03
CA THR A 277 6.96 4.98 -19.85
C THR A 277 5.53 4.46 -19.66
N VAL A 278 4.88 4.85 -18.55
CA VAL A 278 3.49 4.46 -18.28
C VAL A 278 2.53 5.13 -19.27
N ASN A 279 2.86 6.36 -19.65
CA ASN A 279 2.10 7.21 -20.58
C ASN A 279 0.62 7.35 -20.20
N MET A 280 0.38 7.64 -18.93
CA MET A 280 -0.96 7.89 -18.37
C MET A 280 -1.07 9.36 -17.94
N PRO A 281 -1.66 10.23 -18.77
CA PRO A 281 -1.87 11.63 -18.42
C PRO A 281 -2.75 11.77 -17.18
N ALA A 282 -2.46 12.76 -16.33
CA ALA A 282 -3.26 13.05 -15.16
C ALA A 282 -4.72 13.33 -15.57
N SER A 283 -5.66 12.62 -14.96
CA SER A 283 -7.09 12.89 -15.13
C SER A 283 -7.47 14.27 -14.56
N ALA A 284 -8.60 14.82 -14.98
CA ALA A 284 -9.12 16.07 -14.42
C ALA A 284 -9.32 16.00 -12.90
N SER A 285 -9.56 14.81 -12.37
CA SER A 285 -9.69 14.54 -10.92
C SER A 285 -8.35 14.38 -10.19
N THR A 286 -7.24 14.31 -10.92
CA THR A 286 -5.87 14.24 -10.37
C THR A 286 -5.17 15.61 -10.38
N LYS A 287 -5.74 16.57 -11.11
CA LYS A 287 -5.30 17.99 -11.15
C LYS A 287 -5.98 18.78 -10.03
#